data_7408e01377ee1de8a748da8e3db6672a
#
_entry.id   7408e01377ee1de8a748da8e3db6672a
#
_cell.length_a   1.000
_cell.length_b   1.000
_cell.length_c   1.000
_cell.angle_alpha   90.00
_cell.angle_beta   90.00
_cell.angle_gamma   90.00
#
_symmetry.space_group_name_H-M   'P 1'
#
loop_
_entity.id
_entity.type
_entity.pdbx_description
1 polymer ?
#
loop_
_entity_poly.entity_id
_entity_poly.type
_entity_poly.pdbx_seq_one_letter_code
_entity_poly.pdbx_strand_id
1 'polypeptide(L)'
;MIIGKDFWFSMGHTLHEHQGKCANLHGHNYKLQVVVESDSLNQLQMVMDFSDLKEIVSGVIDDHYDHRFLIAEFDPRAETLKQIDSTVVVVPYNPTAEMVAQAIKTSIGVNLHTARLFKIVLWETESSYAVV
;
A
#
# COMPACT_ATOMS: atom_id res chain seq x y z
N MET A 1 19.15 -14.55 -0.41
CA MET A 1 18.25 -14.89 0.73
C MET A 1 17.13 -13.88 0.84
N ILE A 2 15.94 -14.28 1.25
CA ILE A 2 14.77 -13.40 1.36
C ILE A 2 14.23 -13.43 2.77
N ILE A 3 13.67 -12.28 3.21
CA ILE A 3 12.90 -12.13 4.45
C ILE A 3 11.60 -11.40 4.14
N GLY A 4 10.59 -11.56 5.00
CA GLY A 4 9.31 -10.89 4.83
C GLY A 4 8.73 -10.44 6.16
N LYS A 5 7.90 -9.40 6.10
CA LYS A 5 7.17 -8.87 7.26
C LYS A 5 5.75 -8.47 6.86
N ASP A 6 4.81 -8.74 7.74
CA ASP A 6 3.39 -8.41 7.57
C ASP A 6 3.04 -7.12 8.32
N PHE A 7 2.15 -6.32 7.71
CA PHE A 7 1.63 -5.06 8.22
C PHE A 7 0.12 -5.02 8.03
N TRP A 8 -0.58 -4.24 8.83
CA TRP A 8 -2.03 -4.05 8.73
C TRP A 8 -2.35 -2.57 8.76
N PHE A 9 -3.32 -2.15 7.96
CA PHE A 9 -3.85 -0.78 7.96
C PHE A 9 -5.30 -0.77 7.46
N SER A 10 -6.04 0.26 7.84
CA SER A 10 -7.43 0.47 7.42
C SER A 10 -7.47 1.61 6.42
N MET A 11 -8.11 1.38 5.27
CA MET A 11 -8.19 2.38 4.20
C MET A 11 -9.54 2.32 3.52
N GLY A 12 -10.11 3.50 3.22
CA GLY A 12 -11.30 3.63 2.39
C GLY A 12 -10.94 3.86 0.93
N HIS A 13 -11.84 3.46 0.03
CA HIS A 13 -11.72 3.74 -1.38
C HIS A 13 -13.06 3.67 -2.11
N THR A 14 -13.05 4.07 -3.37
CA THR A 14 -14.15 3.87 -4.32
C THR A 14 -13.57 3.68 -5.71
N LEU A 15 -14.23 2.85 -6.53
CA LEU A 15 -13.82 2.58 -7.91
C LEU A 15 -14.80 3.26 -8.88
N HIS A 16 -14.30 4.27 -9.59
CA HIS A 16 -15.10 4.98 -10.58
C HIS A 16 -15.52 4.05 -11.73
N GLU A 17 -16.78 4.15 -12.14
CA GLU A 17 -17.42 3.34 -13.20
C GLU A 17 -17.52 1.82 -12.92
N HIS A 18 -17.20 1.38 -11.71
CA HIS A 18 -17.44 -0.02 -11.32
C HIS A 18 -18.94 -0.33 -11.26
N GLN A 19 -19.37 -1.48 -11.83
CA GLN A 19 -20.78 -1.85 -11.92
C GLN A 19 -21.35 -2.52 -10.66
N GLY A 20 -20.55 -2.73 -9.63
CA GLY A 20 -20.93 -3.37 -8.37
C GLY A 20 -20.71 -2.48 -7.17
N LYS A 21 -20.71 -3.10 -5.98
CA LYS A 21 -20.62 -2.41 -4.68
C LYS A 21 -19.34 -1.58 -4.50
N CYS A 22 -18.27 -1.89 -5.23
CA CYS A 22 -17.02 -1.13 -5.14
C CYS A 22 -17.12 0.30 -5.69
N ALA A 23 -18.21 0.64 -6.42
CA ALA A 23 -18.53 2.01 -6.79
C ALA A 23 -19.00 2.88 -5.61
N ASN A 24 -19.42 2.26 -4.51
CA ASN A 24 -19.80 2.96 -3.28
C ASN A 24 -18.56 3.38 -2.49
N LEU A 25 -18.71 4.38 -1.63
CA LEU A 25 -17.69 4.71 -0.64
C LEU A 25 -17.66 3.60 0.40
N HIS A 26 -16.51 2.94 0.54
CA HIS A 26 -16.33 1.82 1.48
C HIS A 26 -14.86 1.69 1.88
N GLY A 27 -14.54 0.72 2.70
CA GLY A 27 -13.17 0.48 3.13
C GLY A 27 -12.94 -0.95 3.57
N HIS A 28 -11.68 -1.27 3.75
CA HIS A 28 -11.22 -2.58 4.19
C HIS A 28 -10.12 -2.46 5.25
N ASN A 29 -9.93 -3.53 6.00
CA ASN A 29 -8.72 -3.76 6.77
C ASN A 29 -7.73 -4.53 5.89
N TYR A 30 -6.77 -3.80 5.35
CA TYR A 30 -5.75 -4.38 4.47
C TYR A 30 -4.66 -5.09 5.27
N LYS A 31 -4.18 -6.20 4.72
CA LYS A 31 -2.93 -6.82 5.15
C LYS A 31 -1.90 -6.67 4.03
N LEU A 32 -0.74 -6.16 4.36
CA LEU A 32 0.39 -6.00 3.44
C LEU A 32 1.53 -6.90 3.87
N GLN A 33 1.99 -7.78 2.99
CA GLN A 33 3.26 -8.49 3.16
C GLN A 33 4.32 -7.85 2.27
N VAL A 34 5.41 -7.44 2.89
CA VAL A 34 6.59 -6.93 2.18
C VAL A 34 7.70 -7.95 2.27
N VAL A 35 8.24 -8.35 1.12
CA VAL A 35 9.32 -9.31 0.99
C VAL A 35 10.52 -8.65 0.34
N VAL A 36 11.67 -8.70 1.00
CA VAL A 36 12.93 -8.13 0.53
C VAL A 36 13.98 -9.23 0.38
N GLU A 37 14.95 -9.02 -0.51
CA GLU A 37 16.03 -9.96 -0.76
C GLU A 37 17.39 -9.29 -0.77
N SER A 38 18.42 -10.08 -0.50
CA SER A 38 19.82 -9.70 -0.69
C SER A 38 20.63 -10.92 -1.12
N ASP A 39 21.63 -10.69 -1.98
CA ASP A 39 22.57 -11.71 -2.43
C ASP A 39 23.63 -11.99 -1.36
N SER A 40 23.83 -11.07 -0.41
CA SER A 40 24.76 -11.20 0.70
C SER A 40 24.12 -10.78 2.02
N LEU A 41 24.65 -11.30 3.11
CA LEU A 41 24.26 -10.88 4.46
C LEU A 41 25.19 -9.76 4.95
N ASN A 42 24.68 -8.90 5.81
CA ASN A 42 25.48 -7.86 6.47
C ASN A 42 26.41 -8.46 7.54
N GLN A 43 27.15 -7.62 8.25
CA GLN A 43 28.09 -8.04 9.30
C GLN A 43 27.44 -8.82 10.45
N LEU A 44 26.13 -8.61 10.67
CA LEU A 44 25.34 -9.34 11.67
C LEU A 44 24.67 -10.60 11.10
N GLN A 45 25.01 -10.98 9.87
CA GLN A 45 24.44 -12.13 9.14
C GLN A 45 22.93 -12.00 8.86
N MET A 46 22.45 -10.77 8.61
CA MET A 46 21.06 -10.46 8.27
C MET A 46 20.97 -9.93 6.83
N VAL A 47 19.83 -10.17 6.16
CA VAL A 47 19.45 -9.48 4.93
C VAL A 47 19.29 -8.00 5.21
N MET A 48 18.50 -7.67 6.24
CA MET A 48 18.37 -6.37 6.90
C MET A 48 17.69 -6.56 8.26
N ASP A 49 17.76 -5.56 9.12
CA ASP A 49 17.02 -5.60 10.38
C ASP A 49 15.51 -5.47 10.13
N PHE A 50 14.69 -6.27 10.83
CA PHE A 50 13.23 -6.17 10.77
C PHE A 50 12.69 -4.85 11.33
N SER A 51 13.45 -4.19 12.19
CA SER A 51 13.10 -2.86 12.71
C SER A 51 13.25 -1.79 11.65
N ASP A 52 14.31 -1.85 10.84
CA ASP A 52 14.55 -0.93 9.73
C ASP A 52 13.49 -1.11 8.65
N LEU A 53 13.17 -2.37 8.31
CA LEU A 53 12.08 -2.67 7.38
C LEU A 53 10.74 -2.14 7.90
N LYS A 54 10.48 -2.30 9.21
CA LYS A 54 9.26 -1.78 9.83
C LYS A 54 9.19 -0.26 9.75
N GLU A 55 10.27 0.45 10.03
CA GLU A 55 10.31 1.92 10.00
C GLU A 55 9.99 2.44 8.59
N ILE A 56 10.65 1.89 7.57
CA ILE A 56 10.44 2.27 6.16
C ILE A 56 8.98 2.02 5.75
N VAL A 57 8.46 0.84 5.99
CA VAL A 57 7.12 0.45 5.54
C VAL A 57 6.03 1.19 6.31
N SER A 58 6.17 1.31 7.65
CA SER A 58 5.21 2.06 8.47
C SER A 58 5.16 3.52 8.08
N GLY A 59 6.29 4.15 7.77
CA GLY A 59 6.32 5.52 7.28
C GLY A 59 5.48 5.70 6.00
N VAL A 60 5.64 4.80 5.02
CA VAL A 60 4.86 4.83 3.78
C VAL A 60 3.36 4.63 4.05
N ILE A 61 3.01 3.66 4.92
CA ILE A 61 1.61 3.36 5.24
C ILE A 61 0.95 4.53 5.98
N ASP A 62 1.59 5.04 7.04
CA ASP A 62 1.03 6.06 7.91
C ASP A 62 0.86 7.41 7.17
N ASP A 63 1.78 7.73 6.29
CA ASP A 63 1.74 9.00 5.55
C ASP A 63 0.65 9.05 4.47
N HIS A 64 0.35 7.90 3.82
CA HIS A 64 -0.43 7.92 2.58
C HIS A 64 -1.66 7.00 2.57
N TYR A 65 -1.75 6.01 3.45
CA TYR A 65 -2.77 4.97 3.34
C TYR A 65 -3.60 4.75 4.60
N ASP A 66 -2.96 4.60 5.76
CA ASP A 66 -3.69 4.27 6.98
C ASP A 66 -4.64 5.39 7.39
N HIS A 67 -5.91 5.03 7.61
CA HIS A 67 -7.01 5.97 7.91
C HIS A 67 -7.21 7.06 6.85
N ARG A 68 -6.83 6.77 5.59
CA ARG A 68 -7.09 7.63 4.43
C ARG A 68 -8.22 7.08 3.58
N PHE A 69 -8.81 7.95 2.77
CA PHE A 69 -9.75 7.57 1.72
C PHE A 69 -9.13 7.91 0.36
N LEU A 70 -8.96 6.90 -0.49
CA LEU A 70 -8.38 7.05 -1.83
C LEU A 70 -9.49 7.14 -2.88
N ILE A 71 -9.37 8.11 -3.80
CA ILE A 71 -10.30 8.32 -4.90
C ILE A 71 -9.54 8.73 -6.17
N ALA A 72 -10.00 8.25 -7.31
CA ALA A 72 -9.42 8.63 -8.60
C ALA A 72 -9.66 10.13 -8.91
N GLU A 73 -8.67 10.81 -9.48
CA GLU A 73 -8.79 12.23 -9.87
C GLU A 73 -9.90 12.50 -10.90
N PHE A 74 -10.22 11.50 -11.71
CA PHE A 74 -11.29 11.56 -12.71
C PHE A 74 -12.68 11.14 -12.17
N ASP A 75 -12.79 10.75 -10.90
CA ASP A 75 -14.09 10.52 -10.25
C ASP A 75 -14.74 11.88 -9.95
N PRO A 76 -15.97 12.15 -10.42
CA PRO A 76 -16.62 13.44 -10.23
C PRO A 76 -16.88 13.80 -8.76
N ARG A 77 -16.75 12.85 -7.83
CA ARG A 77 -16.88 13.07 -6.38
C ARG A 77 -15.58 13.53 -5.72
N ALA A 78 -14.43 13.43 -6.40
CA ALA A 78 -13.11 13.66 -5.80
C ALA A 78 -12.98 15.07 -5.20
N GLU A 79 -13.37 16.10 -5.94
CA GLU A 79 -13.28 17.50 -5.48
C GLU A 79 -14.15 17.73 -4.23
N THR A 80 -15.39 17.25 -4.25
CA THR A 80 -16.33 17.40 -3.11
C THR A 80 -15.81 16.67 -1.87
N LEU A 81 -15.32 15.44 -2.01
CA LEU A 81 -14.78 14.69 -0.88
C LEU A 81 -13.54 15.37 -0.31
N LYS A 82 -12.65 15.90 -1.15
CA LYS A 82 -11.47 16.65 -0.72
C LYS A 82 -11.80 17.92 0.05
N GLN A 83 -12.90 18.60 -0.32
CA GLN A 83 -13.40 19.77 0.41
C GLN A 83 -13.99 19.41 1.76
N ILE A 84 -14.67 18.25 1.87
CA ILE A 84 -15.23 17.75 3.13
C ILE A 84 -14.14 17.31 4.09
N ASP A 85 -13.15 16.59 3.58
CA ASP A 85 -12.03 16.05 4.37
C ASP A 85 -10.72 16.22 3.62
N SER A 86 -9.85 17.10 4.13
CA SER A 86 -8.54 17.38 3.53
C SER A 86 -7.59 16.18 3.55
N THR A 87 -7.87 15.14 4.34
CA THR A 87 -7.07 13.91 4.41
C THR A 87 -7.38 12.91 3.28
N VAL A 88 -8.42 13.16 2.47
CA VAL A 88 -8.72 12.39 1.27
C VAL A 88 -7.54 12.47 0.31
N VAL A 89 -7.11 11.32 -0.20
CA VAL A 89 -5.99 11.18 -1.15
C VAL A 89 -6.54 11.00 -2.56
N VAL A 90 -6.30 11.99 -3.41
CA VAL A 90 -6.66 11.92 -4.83
C VAL A 90 -5.50 11.31 -5.60
N VAL A 91 -5.78 10.23 -6.36
CA VAL A 91 -4.77 9.48 -7.10
C VAL A 91 -5.11 9.47 -8.61
N PRO A 92 -4.10 9.32 -9.51
CA PRO A 92 -4.33 9.37 -10.96
C PRO A 92 -4.84 8.03 -11.54
N TYR A 93 -5.37 7.15 -10.71
CA TYR A 93 -5.85 5.82 -11.09
C TYR A 93 -7.05 5.41 -10.22
N ASN A 94 -7.86 4.45 -10.67
CA ASN A 94 -8.80 3.77 -9.78
C ASN A 94 -8.01 3.02 -8.69
N PRO A 95 -8.26 3.28 -7.40
CA PRO A 95 -7.50 2.68 -6.30
C PRO A 95 -7.92 1.22 -6.04
N THR A 96 -7.73 0.37 -7.06
CA THR A 96 -7.86 -1.09 -6.94
C THR A 96 -6.72 -1.66 -6.11
N ALA A 97 -6.86 -2.89 -5.61
CA ALA A 97 -5.80 -3.55 -4.85
C ALA A 97 -4.48 -3.63 -5.64
N GLU A 98 -4.56 -3.85 -6.96
CA GLU A 98 -3.40 -3.92 -7.85
C GLU A 98 -2.66 -2.58 -7.94
N MET A 99 -3.40 -1.48 -8.16
CA MET A 99 -2.80 -0.15 -8.31
C MET A 99 -2.27 0.38 -6.99
N VAL A 100 -2.97 0.13 -5.90
CA VAL A 100 -2.49 0.47 -4.55
C VAL A 100 -1.24 -0.32 -4.20
N ALA A 101 -1.20 -1.64 -4.47
CA ALA A 101 -0.02 -2.46 -4.26
C ALA A 101 1.18 -1.96 -5.08
N GLN A 102 0.97 -1.60 -6.36
CA GLN A 102 2.02 -1.05 -7.22
C GLN A 102 2.55 0.28 -6.71
N ALA A 103 1.69 1.18 -6.24
CA ALA A 103 2.09 2.46 -5.67
C ALA A 103 2.89 2.29 -4.36
N ILE A 104 2.43 1.40 -3.47
CA ILE A 104 3.15 1.04 -2.24
C ILE A 104 4.53 0.46 -2.57
N LYS A 105 4.60 -0.48 -3.54
CA LYS A 105 5.87 -1.06 -3.99
C LYS A 105 6.87 0.00 -4.44
N THR A 106 6.42 0.94 -5.24
CA THR A 106 7.26 2.05 -5.71
C THR A 106 7.77 2.90 -4.54
N SER A 107 6.87 3.29 -3.63
CA SER A 107 7.21 4.14 -2.48
C SER A 107 8.17 3.46 -1.50
N ILE A 108 8.01 2.15 -1.26
CA ILE A 108 8.96 1.38 -0.42
C ILE A 108 10.30 1.23 -1.13
N GLY A 109 10.28 0.90 -2.43
CA GLY A 109 11.49 0.62 -3.21
C GLY A 109 12.49 1.78 -3.22
N VAL A 110 12.03 3.02 -3.29
CA VAL A 110 12.91 4.22 -3.26
C VAL A 110 13.55 4.48 -1.90
N ASN A 111 13.03 3.89 -0.84
CA ASN A 111 13.54 4.03 0.54
C ASN A 111 14.38 2.82 1.00
N LEU A 112 14.49 1.78 0.17
CA LEU A 112 15.33 0.61 0.46
C LEU A 112 16.72 0.81 -0.12
N HIS A 113 17.75 0.85 0.75
CA HIS A 113 19.14 1.07 0.33
C HIS A 113 20.05 -0.13 0.56
N THR A 114 19.68 -1.06 1.44
CA THR A 114 20.50 -2.20 1.86
C THR A 114 20.05 -3.55 1.35
N ALA A 115 18.79 -3.62 0.91
CA ALA A 115 18.17 -4.80 0.34
C ALA A 115 17.31 -4.41 -0.86
N ARG A 116 16.95 -5.39 -1.68
CA ARG A 116 16.13 -5.24 -2.87
C ARG A 116 14.69 -5.64 -2.55
N LEU A 117 13.70 -4.83 -2.95
CA LEU A 117 12.30 -5.23 -2.81
C LEU A 117 11.98 -6.36 -3.81
N PHE A 118 11.67 -7.54 -3.28
CA PHE A 118 11.39 -8.73 -4.09
C PHE A 118 9.94 -8.76 -4.56
N LYS A 119 8.99 -8.67 -3.62
CA LYS A 119 7.56 -8.60 -3.93
C LYS A 119 6.76 -7.96 -2.81
N ILE A 120 5.57 -7.53 -3.16
CA ILE A 120 4.51 -7.13 -2.23
C ILE A 120 3.28 -8.01 -2.49
N VAL A 121 2.61 -8.42 -1.42
CA VAL A 121 1.27 -9.02 -1.47
C VAL A 121 0.35 -8.13 -0.64
N LEU A 122 -0.69 -7.61 -1.28
CA LEU A 122 -1.71 -6.76 -0.64
C LEU A 122 -3.04 -7.50 -0.62
N TRP A 123 -3.49 -7.92 0.55
CA TRP A 123 -4.84 -8.46 0.76
C TRP A 123 -5.81 -7.30 1.03
N GLU A 124 -6.83 -7.19 0.18
CA GLU A 124 -7.96 -6.29 0.38
C GLU A 124 -8.98 -6.92 1.34
N THR A 125 -9.15 -8.24 1.25
CA THR A 125 -9.98 -9.05 2.13
C THR A 125 -9.18 -10.28 2.58
N GLU A 126 -9.77 -11.13 3.43
CA GLU A 126 -9.13 -12.39 3.86
C GLU A 126 -8.85 -13.36 2.71
N SER A 127 -9.57 -13.22 1.59
CA SER A 127 -9.50 -14.16 0.45
C SER A 127 -9.09 -13.53 -0.88
N SER A 128 -8.96 -12.19 -0.95
CA SER A 128 -8.67 -11.48 -2.20
C SER A 128 -7.42 -10.62 -2.06
N TYR A 129 -6.46 -10.82 -2.96
CA TYR A 129 -5.17 -10.13 -2.88
C TYR A 129 -4.57 -9.87 -4.26
N ALA A 130 -3.71 -8.86 -4.32
CA ALA A 130 -2.84 -8.56 -5.45
C ALA A 130 -1.37 -8.87 -5.09
N VAL A 131 -0.60 -9.33 -6.06
CA VAL A 131 0.86 -9.56 -5.94
C VAL A 131 1.58 -8.75 -7.00
N VAL A 132 2.57 -7.97 -6.60
CA VAL A 132 3.39 -7.15 -7.51
C VAL A 132 4.88 -7.26 -7.18
#